data_828f7abbc63f0c0bf442aa08b633b8cc
#
_entry.id   828f7abbc63f0c0bf442aa08b633b8cc
#
_cell.length_a   1.000
_cell.length_b   1.000
_cell.length_c   1.000
_cell.angle_alpha   90.00
_cell.angle_beta   90.00
_cell.angle_gamma   90.00
#
_symmetry.space_group_name_H-M   'P 1'
#
loop_
_entity.id
_entity.type
_entity.pdbx_description
1 polymer ?
#
loop_
_entity_poly.entity_id
_entity_poly.type
_entity_poly.pdbx_seq_one_letter_code
_entity_poly.pdbx_strand_id
1 'polypeptide(L)'
;MLACEREPGDPGRYAAHGIVEDVDRELSQVLIDHEDVADLMPAMTMNFAVPDSELLAKLSPGQIIDFEIHFTGRSYDVVSVEILGEASEEAGWRRLRDGLVRTSVAPDFDLIDQAGNPTSLSSLGDRVLMVDFIYTSCPGPCPVQTSLQVALQRRIPKVLGPQVQFVSISLDPEVDRPGILEDYASSRGADFSNWSFLTGPTDVVAEVVRSWGIGSIRQPDGSIDHTLIRFLVQNGRVVRRYWTSDGTDAEILQDLIALAEIRASALGSRVRMHP
;
A
#
# COMPACT_ATOMS: atom_id res chain seq x y z
N MET A 1 -5.98 32.76 31.89
CA MET A 1 -6.35 32.11 30.61
C MET A 1 -5.87 30.69 30.71
N LEU A 2 -6.77 29.75 30.95
CA LEU A 2 -6.46 28.32 30.86
C LEU A 2 -6.30 28.01 29.35
N ALA A 3 -5.11 27.62 28.92
CA ALA A 3 -4.94 26.96 27.65
C ALA A 3 -5.74 25.66 27.78
N CYS A 4 -6.77 25.48 26.94
CA CYS A 4 -7.35 24.15 26.75
C CYS A 4 -6.23 23.27 26.18
N GLU A 5 -5.71 22.35 26.98
CA GLU A 5 -4.87 21.28 26.50
C GLU A 5 -5.76 20.45 25.56
N ARG A 6 -5.35 20.35 24.30
CA ARG A 6 -6.02 19.56 23.29
C ARG A 6 -5.72 18.09 23.60
N GLU A 7 -6.75 17.24 23.57
CA GLU A 7 -6.50 15.79 23.68
C GLU A 7 -5.90 15.24 22.37
N PRO A 8 -5.02 14.22 22.44
CA PRO A 8 -4.46 13.60 21.24
C PRO A 8 -5.57 13.12 20.28
N GLY A 9 -5.49 13.51 19.00
CA GLY A 9 -6.46 13.16 17.98
C GLY A 9 -7.71 14.03 17.91
N ASP A 10 -7.75 15.18 18.60
CA ASP A 10 -8.83 16.14 18.46
C ASP A 10 -8.84 16.80 17.06
N PRO A 11 -10.03 17.10 16.47
CA PRO A 11 -10.09 17.86 15.23
C PRO A 11 -9.34 19.21 15.33
N GLY A 12 -8.53 19.52 14.32
CA GLY A 12 -7.72 20.71 14.33
C GLY A 12 -6.63 20.76 13.27
N ARG A 13 -5.71 21.70 13.42
CA ARG A 13 -4.57 21.88 12.52
C ARG A 13 -3.29 21.41 13.18
N TYR A 14 -2.47 20.71 12.44
CA TYR A 14 -1.25 20.07 12.90
C TYR A 14 -0.14 20.32 11.90
N ALA A 15 1.01 20.76 12.38
CA ALA A 15 2.20 20.89 11.55
C ALA A 15 2.88 19.53 11.40
N ALA A 16 3.37 19.23 10.21
CA ALA A 16 4.02 17.99 9.88
C ALA A 16 5.20 18.21 8.93
N HIS A 17 6.14 17.27 8.96
CA HIS A 17 7.29 17.21 8.06
C HIS A 17 7.29 15.85 7.37
N GLY A 18 7.67 15.80 6.08
CA GLY A 18 7.73 14.52 5.39
C GLY A 18 8.23 14.61 3.95
N ILE A 19 8.17 13.47 3.28
CA ILE A 19 8.56 13.32 1.88
C ILE A 19 7.35 12.88 1.08
N VAL A 20 7.09 13.56 -0.02
CA VAL A 20 6.05 13.15 -0.98
C VAL A 20 6.49 11.85 -1.65
N GLU A 21 5.71 10.80 -1.44
CA GLU A 21 5.95 9.48 -2.03
C GLU A 21 5.26 9.33 -3.39
N ASP A 22 4.02 9.84 -3.48
CA ASP A 22 3.20 9.76 -4.69
C ASP A 22 2.12 10.84 -4.69
N VAL A 23 1.56 11.15 -5.87
CA VAL A 23 0.51 12.17 -6.05
C VAL A 23 -0.57 11.64 -6.95
N ASP A 24 -1.75 11.40 -6.39
CA ASP A 24 -2.96 11.06 -7.13
C ASP A 24 -3.77 12.31 -7.46
N ARG A 25 -3.71 12.73 -8.72
CA ARG A 25 -4.42 13.94 -9.19
C ARG A 25 -5.90 13.70 -9.47
N GLU A 26 -6.31 12.46 -9.72
CA GLU A 26 -7.72 12.13 -9.97
C GLU A 26 -8.51 12.08 -8.68
N LEU A 27 -7.96 11.48 -7.62
CA LEU A 27 -8.57 11.44 -6.31
C LEU A 27 -8.26 12.67 -5.44
N SER A 28 -7.45 13.62 -5.94
CA SER A 28 -7.00 14.77 -5.15
C SER A 28 -6.33 14.35 -3.84
N GLN A 29 -5.39 13.40 -3.93
CA GLN A 29 -4.67 12.85 -2.77
C GLN A 29 -3.15 12.90 -2.98
N VAL A 30 -2.43 12.89 -1.86
CA VAL A 30 -0.97 12.77 -1.83
C VAL A 30 -0.58 11.71 -0.80
N LEU A 31 0.35 10.84 -1.16
CA LEU A 31 1.00 9.91 -0.25
C LEU A 31 2.23 10.59 0.32
N ILE A 32 2.33 10.72 1.63
CA ILE A 32 3.45 11.34 2.32
C ILE A 32 4.01 10.36 3.34
N ASP A 33 5.33 10.15 3.30
CA ASP A 33 6.10 9.54 4.39
C ASP A 33 6.44 10.66 5.36
N HIS A 34 5.70 10.74 6.48
CA HIS A 34 5.81 11.82 7.44
C HIS A 34 6.44 11.36 8.75
N GLU A 35 7.11 12.29 9.42
CA GLU A 35 7.58 12.11 10.78
C GLU A 35 6.43 12.13 11.79
N ASP A 36 6.75 11.94 13.08
CA ASP A 36 5.74 12.05 14.14
C ASP A 36 5.01 13.40 14.07
N VAL A 37 3.70 13.36 13.98
CA VAL A 37 2.84 14.54 14.08
C VAL A 37 2.34 14.64 15.51
N ALA A 38 2.89 15.59 16.26
CA ALA A 38 2.61 15.76 17.67
C ALA A 38 1.10 15.84 17.95
N ASP A 39 0.63 15.10 18.94
CA ASP A 39 -0.76 15.02 19.38
C ASP A 39 -1.75 14.49 18.33
N LEU A 40 -1.27 13.97 17.18
CA LEU A 40 -2.13 13.44 16.13
C LEU A 40 -1.80 11.96 15.79
N MET A 41 -0.58 11.70 15.32
CA MET A 41 -0.22 10.35 14.86
C MET A 41 1.30 10.12 14.84
N PRO A 42 1.77 8.87 15.01
CA PRO A 42 3.19 8.53 14.89
C PRO A 42 3.67 8.64 13.44
N ALA A 43 5.00 8.62 13.24
CA ALA A 43 5.63 8.58 11.92
C ALA A 43 5.12 7.40 11.09
N MET A 44 4.64 7.68 9.87
CA MET A 44 4.15 6.66 8.94
C MET A 44 4.06 7.20 7.52
N THR A 45 3.84 6.32 6.56
CA THR A 45 3.49 6.71 5.20
C THR A 45 1.99 6.56 5.01
N MET A 46 1.25 7.65 4.76
CA MET A 46 -0.19 7.59 4.57
C MET A 46 -0.68 8.62 3.56
N ASN A 47 -1.94 8.45 3.15
CA ASN A 47 -2.64 9.37 2.26
C ASN A 47 -3.22 10.54 3.00
N PHE A 48 -3.10 11.69 2.36
CA PHE A 48 -3.78 12.91 2.74
C PHE A 48 -4.64 13.41 1.57
N ALA A 49 -5.83 13.88 1.85
CA ALA A 49 -6.60 14.62 0.86
C ALA A 49 -5.97 16.01 0.62
N VAL A 50 -5.99 16.48 -0.62
CA VAL A 50 -5.53 17.81 -1.01
C VAL A 50 -6.66 18.50 -1.78
N PRO A 51 -7.63 19.12 -1.08
CA PRO A 51 -8.79 19.75 -1.72
C PRO A 51 -8.44 20.91 -2.65
N ASP A 52 -7.30 21.56 -2.39
CA ASP A 52 -6.79 22.66 -3.21
C ASP A 52 -6.01 22.10 -4.42
N SER A 53 -6.59 22.22 -5.61
CA SER A 53 -5.98 21.76 -6.84
C SER A 53 -4.71 22.52 -7.24
N GLU A 54 -4.56 23.81 -6.83
CA GLU A 54 -3.33 24.57 -7.08
C GLU A 54 -2.19 24.10 -6.18
N LEU A 55 -2.52 23.68 -4.97
CA LEU A 55 -1.57 23.09 -4.03
C LEU A 55 -1.15 21.70 -4.54
N LEU A 56 -2.12 20.87 -4.93
CA LEU A 56 -1.86 19.54 -5.47
C LEU A 56 -0.97 19.58 -6.73
N ALA A 57 -1.19 20.58 -7.61
CA ALA A 57 -0.40 20.73 -8.82
C ALA A 57 1.09 21.02 -8.57
N LYS A 58 1.45 21.55 -7.41
CA LYS A 58 2.83 21.85 -7.00
C LYS A 58 3.57 20.63 -6.46
N LEU A 59 2.83 19.59 -6.05
CA LEU A 59 3.41 18.41 -5.41
C LEU A 59 3.92 17.43 -6.47
N SER A 60 5.07 16.83 -6.16
CA SER A 60 5.71 15.80 -6.97
C SER A 60 6.44 14.80 -6.06
N PRO A 61 6.49 13.51 -6.44
CA PRO A 61 7.27 12.52 -5.71
C PRO A 61 8.72 12.94 -5.53
N GLY A 62 9.27 12.71 -4.34
CA GLY A 62 10.63 13.07 -3.98
C GLY A 62 10.78 14.41 -3.28
N GLN A 63 9.76 15.24 -3.24
CA GLN A 63 9.84 16.52 -2.54
C GLN A 63 9.87 16.32 -1.02
N ILE A 64 10.79 17.00 -0.36
CA ILE A 64 10.80 17.19 1.10
C ILE A 64 9.93 18.40 1.41
N ILE A 65 8.95 18.22 2.27
CA ILE A 65 7.96 19.26 2.55
C ILE A 65 7.72 19.45 4.05
N ASP A 66 7.49 20.70 4.44
CA ASP A 66 6.73 21.04 5.64
C ASP A 66 5.28 21.29 5.21
N PHE A 67 4.33 20.72 5.95
CA PHE A 67 2.93 20.85 5.59
C PHE A 67 2.02 20.95 6.82
N GLU A 68 0.83 21.51 6.62
CA GLU A 68 -0.18 21.61 7.66
C GLU A 68 -1.34 20.66 7.33
N ILE A 69 -1.67 19.80 8.30
CA ILE A 69 -2.79 18.89 8.26
C ILE A 69 -3.99 19.55 8.96
N HIS A 70 -5.12 19.61 8.29
CA HIS A 70 -6.40 19.87 8.93
C HIS A 70 -7.11 18.52 9.16
N PHE A 71 -7.08 18.04 10.40
CA PHE A 71 -7.83 16.86 10.79
C PHE A 71 -9.26 17.24 11.16
N THR A 72 -10.24 16.66 10.46
CA THR A 72 -11.68 16.96 10.63
C THR A 72 -12.39 15.99 11.58
N GLY A 73 -11.67 15.00 12.12
CA GLY A 73 -12.25 13.84 12.81
C GLY A 73 -12.68 12.72 11.85
N ARG A 74 -12.57 12.95 10.52
CA ARG A 74 -12.90 11.96 9.46
C ARG A 74 -11.91 11.94 8.31
N SER A 75 -11.27 13.06 8.01
CA SER A 75 -10.27 13.21 6.95
C SER A 75 -9.04 13.91 7.46
N TYR A 76 -7.93 13.66 6.77
CA TYR A 76 -6.66 14.34 6.95
C TYR A 76 -6.41 15.15 5.69
N ASP A 77 -6.69 16.46 5.74
CA ASP A 77 -6.58 17.33 4.58
C ASP A 77 -5.30 18.15 4.67
N VAL A 78 -4.46 18.11 3.64
CA VAL A 78 -3.31 19.04 3.52
C VAL A 78 -3.84 20.40 3.07
N VAL A 79 -3.61 21.41 3.90
CA VAL A 79 -4.13 22.77 3.67
C VAL A 79 -3.04 23.79 3.37
N SER A 80 -1.78 23.46 3.63
CA SER A 80 -0.62 24.26 3.21
C SER A 80 0.61 23.38 3.04
N VAL A 81 1.53 23.78 2.15
CA VAL A 81 2.79 23.07 1.90
C VAL A 81 3.89 24.09 1.64
N GLU A 82 5.04 23.91 2.27
CA GLU A 82 6.31 24.55 1.94
C GLU A 82 7.27 23.47 1.41
N ILE A 83 7.74 23.63 0.17
CA ILE A 83 8.69 22.70 -0.44
C ILE A 83 10.09 23.11 -0.04
N LEU A 84 10.79 22.26 0.71
CA LEU A 84 12.13 22.51 1.25
C LEU A 84 13.24 22.07 0.29
N GLY A 85 12.94 21.09 -0.57
CA GLY A 85 13.90 20.52 -1.51
C GLY A 85 13.45 19.17 -2.07
N GLU A 86 14.41 18.44 -2.65
CA GLU A 86 14.19 17.08 -3.14
C GLU A 86 15.07 16.10 -2.37
N ALA A 87 14.54 14.93 -2.07
CA ALA A 87 15.27 13.84 -1.44
C ALA A 87 16.34 13.29 -2.42
N SER A 88 17.57 13.07 -1.91
CA SER A 88 18.66 12.53 -2.71
C SER A 88 18.50 11.01 -2.95
N GLU A 89 19.20 10.47 -3.98
CA GLU A 89 19.25 9.01 -4.19
C GLU A 89 19.81 8.25 -2.97
N GLU A 90 20.64 8.88 -2.16
CA GLU A 90 21.14 8.34 -0.89
C GLU A 90 20.03 8.19 0.16
N ALA A 91 18.96 8.99 0.07
CA ALA A 91 17.74 8.86 0.87
C ALA A 91 16.77 7.77 0.36
N GLY A 92 17.19 6.97 -0.62
CA GLY A 92 16.41 5.82 -1.10
C GLY A 92 15.65 6.05 -2.40
N TRP A 93 15.75 7.22 -3.04
CA TRP A 93 15.12 7.50 -4.33
C TRP A 93 15.84 6.83 -5.48
N ARG A 94 15.10 6.21 -6.37
CA ARG A 94 15.61 5.60 -7.60
C ARG A 94 14.79 6.05 -8.81
N ARG A 95 15.43 6.08 -10.01
CA ARG A 95 14.68 6.14 -11.25
C ARG A 95 14.12 4.76 -11.56
N LEU A 96 12.79 4.67 -11.62
CA LEU A 96 12.07 3.54 -12.18
C LEU A 96 11.33 4.07 -13.43
N ARG A 97 11.70 3.59 -14.61
CA ARG A 97 11.23 4.11 -15.90
C ARG A 97 11.50 5.61 -16.04
N ASP A 98 10.44 6.43 -16.14
CA ASP A 98 10.53 7.86 -16.40
C ASP A 98 10.39 8.74 -15.15
N GLY A 99 10.35 8.14 -13.94
CA GLY A 99 10.14 8.85 -12.68
C GLY A 99 11.11 8.44 -11.58
N LEU A 100 11.25 9.29 -10.57
CA LEU A 100 11.91 8.95 -9.31
C LEU A 100 10.90 8.22 -8.42
N VAL A 101 11.29 7.04 -7.92
CA VAL A 101 10.48 6.26 -6.99
C VAL A 101 11.33 5.91 -5.77
N ARG A 102 10.83 6.21 -4.59
CA ARG A 102 11.47 5.77 -3.35
C ARG A 102 11.24 4.27 -3.17
N THR A 103 12.31 3.50 -3.10
CA THR A 103 12.21 2.11 -2.70
C THR A 103 12.39 2.02 -1.18
N SER A 104 11.28 1.85 -0.45
CA SER A 104 11.32 1.60 0.98
C SER A 104 11.44 0.09 1.27
N VAL A 105 11.96 -0.25 2.45
CA VAL A 105 11.85 -1.63 2.95
C VAL A 105 10.37 -1.94 3.10
N ALA A 106 9.90 -3.05 2.51
CA ALA A 106 8.53 -3.49 2.71
C ALA A 106 8.36 -3.94 4.16
N PRO A 107 7.35 -3.42 4.89
CA PRO A 107 7.08 -3.87 6.24
C PRO A 107 6.79 -5.38 6.26
N ASP A 108 7.37 -6.09 7.23
CA ASP A 108 7.11 -7.52 7.39
C ASP A 108 5.71 -7.76 7.97
N PHE A 109 5.23 -8.97 7.79
CA PHE A 109 4.00 -9.45 8.39
C PHE A 109 4.18 -10.93 8.76
N ASP A 110 3.50 -11.35 9.81
CA ASP A 110 3.40 -12.75 10.23
C ASP A 110 1.92 -13.04 10.49
N LEU A 111 1.24 -13.56 9.48
CA LEU A 111 -0.19 -13.76 9.43
C LEU A 111 -0.51 -15.21 9.02
N ILE A 112 -1.78 -15.55 8.86
CA ILE A 112 -2.23 -16.84 8.33
C ILE A 112 -2.97 -16.63 7.01
N ASP A 113 -2.80 -17.57 6.08
CA ASP A 113 -3.52 -17.56 4.81
C ASP A 113 -4.95 -18.10 4.94
N GLN A 114 -5.71 -18.08 3.86
CA GLN A 114 -7.09 -18.60 3.78
C GLN A 114 -7.20 -20.10 4.07
N ALA A 115 -6.10 -20.85 4.01
CA ALA A 115 -6.04 -22.27 4.39
C ALA A 115 -5.56 -22.48 5.85
N GLY A 116 -5.25 -21.38 6.58
CA GLY A 116 -4.74 -21.41 7.94
C GLY A 116 -3.23 -21.64 8.07
N ASN A 117 -2.47 -21.57 6.97
CA ASN A 117 -1.02 -21.74 7.01
C ASN A 117 -0.33 -20.42 7.42
N PRO A 118 0.70 -20.49 8.29
CA PRO A 118 1.52 -19.31 8.59
C PRO A 118 2.18 -18.74 7.33
N THR A 119 2.07 -17.43 7.15
CA THR A 119 2.58 -16.74 5.97
C THR A 119 3.20 -15.41 6.39
N SER A 120 4.49 -15.22 6.07
CA SER A 120 5.23 -13.99 6.32
C SER A 120 5.80 -13.45 5.00
N LEU A 121 6.18 -12.18 4.97
CA LEU A 121 6.84 -11.60 3.81
C LEU A 121 8.10 -12.40 3.45
N SER A 122 8.89 -12.80 4.46
CA SER A 122 10.10 -13.60 4.28
C SER A 122 9.82 -15.00 3.71
N SER A 123 8.69 -15.64 4.09
CA SER A 123 8.29 -16.96 3.58
C SER A 123 7.90 -16.93 2.10
N LEU A 124 7.48 -15.77 1.60
CA LEU A 124 7.18 -15.56 0.19
C LEU A 124 8.45 -15.42 -0.67
N GLY A 125 9.61 -15.25 -0.03
CA GLY A 125 10.92 -15.19 -0.68
C GLY A 125 11.08 -13.99 -1.60
N ASP A 126 11.94 -14.14 -2.63
CA ASP A 126 12.27 -13.03 -3.55
C ASP A 126 11.24 -12.86 -4.69
N ARG A 127 10.06 -13.44 -4.60
CA ARG A 127 9.03 -13.28 -5.62
C ARG A 127 8.65 -11.81 -5.79
N VAL A 128 8.17 -11.46 -6.97
CA VAL A 128 7.51 -10.18 -7.19
C VAL A 128 6.14 -10.24 -6.55
N LEU A 129 5.86 -9.40 -5.56
CA LEU A 129 4.60 -9.42 -4.84
C LEU A 129 3.74 -8.23 -5.28
N MET A 130 2.44 -8.50 -5.48
CA MET A 130 1.41 -7.47 -5.54
C MET A 130 0.62 -7.55 -4.24
N VAL A 131 0.77 -6.56 -3.37
CA VAL A 131 0.13 -6.50 -2.05
C VAL A 131 -0.98 -5.47 -2.07
N ASP A 132 -2.16 -5.86 -1.58
CA ASP A 132 -3.29 -4.96 -1.35
C ASP A 132 -4.02 -5.26 -0.04
N PHE A 133 -4.95 -4.37 0.30
CA PHE A 133 -5.73 -4.44 1.53
C PHE A 133 -7.21 -4.47 1.20
N ILE A 134 -7.94 -5.42 1.78
CA ILE A 134 -9.34 -5.67 1.50
C ILE A 134 -10.11 -5.96 2.79
N TYR A 135 -11.44 -5.97 2.72
CA TYR A 135 -12.30 -6.67 3.68
C TYR A 135 -13.50 -7.28 2.94
N THR A 136 -13.93 -8.47 3.37
CA THR A 136 -14.89 -9.28 2.58
C THR A 136 -16.29 -8.69 2.55
N SER A 137 -16.68 -7.96 3.60
CA SER A 137 -17.99 -7.29 3.74
C SER A 137 -18.05 -5.92 3.05
N CYS A 138 -17.01 -5.50 2.32
CA CYS A 138 -16.98 -4.22 1.59
C CYS A 138 -18.10 -4.14 0.55
N PRO A 139 -18.99 -3.13 0.63
CA PRO A 139 -20.10 -3.01 -0.31
C PRO A 139 -19.70 -2.37 -1.66
N GLY A 140 -18.45 -1.93 -1.79
CA GLY A 140 -18.01 -1.07 -2.90
C GLY A 140 -16.71 -1.53 -3.58
N PRO A 141 -15.56 -0.90 -3.33
CA PRO A 141 -14.37 -1.02 -4.17
C PRO A 141 -13.67 -2.38 -4.08
N CYS A 142 -13.63 -3.04 -2.91
CA CYS A 142 -12.85 -4.28 -2.75
C CYS A 142 -13.25 -5.41 -3.73
N PRO A 143 -14.55 -5.72 -3.95
CA PRO A 143 -14.95 -6.72 -4.94
C PRO A 143 -14.48 -6.38 -6.35
N VAL A 144 -14.51 -5.11 -6.73
CA VAL A 144 -14.06 -4.64 -8.05
C VAL A 144 -12.55 -4.81 -8.16
N GLN A 145 -11.80 -4.34 -7.17
CA GLN A 145 -10.34 -4.46 -7.13
C GLN A 145 -9.90 -5.93 -7.20
N THR A 146 -10.51 -6.82 -6.42
CA THR A 146 -10.21 -8.26 -6.46
C THR A 146 -10.49 -8.83 -7.85
N SER A 147 -11.60 -8.45 -8.50
CA SER A 147 -11.91 -8.92 -9.86
C SER A 147 -10.89 -8.43 -10.89
N LEU A 148 -10.41 -7.21 -10.77
CA LEU A 148 -9.34 -6.67 -11.63
C LEU A 148 -8.03 -7.44 -11.39
N GLN A 149 -7.68 -7.75 -10.16
CA GLN A 149 -6.49 -8.56 -9.86
C GLN A 149 -6.61 -10.01 -10.38
N VAL A 150 -7.80 -10.62 -10.36
CA VAL A 150 -8.05 -11.92 -11.03
C VAL A 150 -7.78 -11.80 -12.53
N ALA A 151 -8.19 -10.70 -13.16
CA ALA A 151 -7.91 -10.48 -14.57
C ALA A 151 -6.40 -10.30 -14.84
N LEU A 152 -5.68 -9.62 -13.98
CA LEU A 152 -4.21 -9.48 -14.03
C LEU A 152 -3.54 -10.86 -13.86
N GLN A 153 -3.93 -11.62 -12.84
CA GLN A 153 -3.38 -12.94 -12.54
C GLN A 153 -3.47 -13.88 -13.76
N ARG A 154 -4.62 -13.89 -14.44
CA ARG A 154 -4.84 -14.70 -15.66
C ARG A 154 -4.01 -14.26 -16.86
N ARG A 155 -3.56 -13.01 -16.91
CA ARG A 155 -2.77 -12.44 -18.00
C ARG A 155 -1.27 -12.63 -17.82
N ILE A 156 -0.80 -13.01 -16.63
CA ILE A 156 0.61 -13.33 -16.40
C ILE A 156 0.96 -14.58 -17.19
N PRO A 157 2.04 -14.55 -18.01
CA PRO A 157 2.51 -15.74 -18.71
C PRO A 157 2.77 -16.90 -17.75
N LYS A 158 2.29 -18.08 -18.05
CA LYS A 158 2.39 -19.27 -17.17
C LYS A 158 3.82 -19.57 -16.72
N VAL A 159 4.81 -19.31 -17.58
CA VAL A 159 6.24 -19.49 -17.27
C VAL A 159 6.72 -18.52 -16.17
N LEU A 160 6.08 -17.38 -16.03
CA LEU A 160 6.39 -16.36 -15.01
C LEU A 160 5.50 -16.48 -13.76
N GLY A 161 4.42 -17.26 -13.82
CA GLY A 161 3.51 -17.45 -12.68
C GLY A 161 4.21 -17.76 -11.36
N PRO A 162 5.20 -18.69 -11.33
CA PRO A 162 5.95 -18.99 -10.10
C PRO A 162 6.80 -17.85 -9.56
N GLN A 163 7.06 -16.80 -10.36
CA GLN A 163 7.85 -15.63 -9.98
C GLN A 163 7.00 -14.52 -9.37
N VAL A 164 5.67 -14.59 -9.51
CA VAL A 164 4.72 -13.56 -9.05
C VAL A 164 3.83 -14.15 -7.97
N GLN A 165 3.57 -13.37 -6.93
CA GLN A 165 2.65 -13.70 -5.85
C GLN A 165 1.73 -12.51 -5.60
N PHE A 166 0.43 -12.76 -5.53
CA PHE A 166 -0.54 -11.80 -5.03
C PHE A 166 -0.74 -12.03 -3.53
N VAL A 167 -0.94 -10.94 -2.79
CA VAL A 167 -1.17 -10.95 -1.35
C VAL A 167 -2.25 -9.95 -1.03
N SER A 168 -3.39 -10.41 -0.52
CA SER A 168 -4.46 -9.55 -0.03
C SER A 168 -4.58 -9.67 1.47
N ILE A 169 -4.40 -8.56 2.21
CA ILE A 169 -4.42 -8.53 3.67
C ILE A 169 -5.77 -7.99 4.12
N SER A 170 -6.43 -8.70 5.04
CA SER A 170 -7.71 -8.27 5.58
C SER A 170 -7.57 -7.05 6.48
N LEU A 171 -8.52 -6.12 6.38
CA LEU A 171 -8.72 -4.99 7.30
C LEU A 171 -9.73 -5.29 8.41
N ASP A 172 -10.45 -6.42 8.31
CA ASP A 172 -11.50 -6.82 9.24
C ASP A 172 -11.32 -8.25 9.77
N PRO A 173 -10.24 -8.53 10.52
CA PRO A 173 -9.91 -9.89 10.95
C PRO A 173 -10.94 -10.53 11.86
N GLU A 174 -11.82 -9.75 12.48
CA GLU A 174 -12.92 -10.29 13.31
C GLU A 174 -13.98 -11.01 12.45
N VAL A 175 -14.20 -10.51 11.24
CA VAL A 175 -15.10 -11.08 10.23
C VAL A 175 -14.34 -12.01 9.28
N ASP A 176 -13.22 -11.56 8.77
CA ASP A 176 -12.45 -12.18 7.69
C ASP A 176 -11.56 -13.32 8.23
N ARG A 177 -12.18 -14.40 8.67
CA ARG A 177 -11.47 -15.63 9.08
C ARG A 177 -11.04 -16.43 7.83
N PRO A 178 -10.07 -17.36 7.94
CA PRO A 178 -9.55 -18.12 6.81
C PRO A 178 -10.62 -18.64 5.84
N GLY A 179 -11.63 -19.38 6.35
CA GLY A 179 -12.70 -19.91 5.50
C GLY A 179 -13.55 -18.84 4.80
N ILE A 180 -13.78 -17.68 5.44
CA ILE A 180 -14.49 -16.55 4.82
C ILE A 180 -13.65 -15.93 3.68
N LEU A 181 -12.34 -15.81 3.89
CA LEU A 181 -11.42 -15.34 2.85
C LEU A 181 -11.34 -16.33 1.68
N GLU A 182 -11.34 -17.64 1.95
CA GLU A 182 -11.37 -18.68 0.93
C GLU A 182 -12.64 -18.59 0.07
N ASP A 183 -13.81 -18.50 0.70
CA ASP A 183 -15.10 -18.35 0.02
C ASP A 183 -15.15 -17.06 -0.82
N TYR A 184 -14.68 -15.95 -0.25
CA TYR A 184 -14.61 -14.65 -0.93
C TYR A 184 -13.75 -14.73 -2.19
N ALA A 185 -12.56 -15.27 -2.07
CA ALA A 185 -11.58 -15.38 -3.16
C ALA A 185 -12.03 -16.37 -4.24
N SER A 186 -12.50 -17.55 -3.82
CA SER A 186 -13.01 -18.61 -4.72
C SER A 186 -14.19 -18.13 -5.56
N SER A 187 -15.14 -17.43 -4.93
CA SER A 187 -16.32 -16.91 -5.63
C SER A 187 -15.97 -15.89 -6.74
N ARG A 188 -14.78 -15.28 -6.66
CA ARG A 188 -14.25 -14.33 -7.66
C ARG A 188 -13.29 -14.97 -8.65
N GLY A 189 -12.93 -16.22 -8.43
CA GLY A 189 -12.07 -17.00 -9.31
C GLY A 189 -10.58 -16.69 -9.17
N ALA A 190 -10.14 -16.34 -7.96
CA ALA A 190 -8.73 -16.23 -7.60
C ALA A 190 -8.05 -17.61 -7.65
N ASP A 191 -6.84 -17.68 -8.16
CA ASP A 191 -6.04 -18.91 -8.20
C ASP A 191 -5.04 -18.89 -7.02
N PHE A 192 -5.28 -19.77 -6.05
CA PHE A 192 -4.46 -19.87 -4.84
C PHE A 192 -3.04 -20.41 -5.09
N SER A 193 -2.71 -20.85 -6.30
CA SER A 193 -1.35 -21.29 -6.64
C SER A 193 -0.31 -20.16 -6.49
N ASN A 194 -0.75 -18.91 -6.64
CA ASN A 194 0.08 -17.72 -6.47
C ASN A 194 -0.69 -16.51 -5.90
N TRP A 195 -1.72 -16.78 -5.08
CA TRP A 195 -2.43 -15.71 -4.36
C TRP A 195 -2.77 -16.17 -2.95
N SER A 196 -2.38 -15.38 -1.96
CA SER A 196 -2.68 -15.60 -0.54
C SER A 196 -3.58 -14.47 -0.02
N PHE A 197 -4.64 -14.85 0.69
CA PHE A 197 -5.52 -13.93 1.40
C PHE A 197 -5.24 -14.07 2.89
N LEU A 198 -4.73 -13.02 3.51
CA LEU A 198 -4.13 -13.07 4.84
C LEU A 198 -5.02 -12.44 5.90
N THR A 199 -5.04 -13.06 7.06
CA THR A 199 -5.69 -12.57 8.28
C THR A 199 -4.89 -13.01 9.51
N GLY A 200 -5.33 -12.62 10.70
CA GLY A 200 -4.66 -12.98 11.95
C GLY A 200 -5.34 -12.37 13.17
N PRO A 201 -4.68 -12.37 14.33
CA PRO A 201 -5.16 -11.63 15.50
C PRO A 201 -5.36 -10.15 15.19
N THR A 202 -6.42 -9.55 15.75
CA THR A 202 -6.83 -8.17 15.42
C THR A 202 -5.73 -7.15 15.68
N ASP A 203 -5.01 -7.29 16.77
CA ASP A 203 -3.90 -6.41 17.14
C ASP A 203 -2.71 -6.55 16.19
N VAL A 204 -2.38 -7.77 15.76
CA VAL A 204 -1.31 -8.05 14.78
C VAL A 204 -1.67 -7.47 13.41
N VAL A 205 -2.91 -7.71 12.94
CA VAL A 205 -3.38 -7.14 11.67
C VAL A 205 -3.37 -5.61 11.70
N ALA A 206 -3.82 -5.01 12.80
CA ALA A 206 -3.81 -3.55 12.95
C ALA A 206 -2.39 -2.96 12.92
N GLU A 207 -1.39 -3.67 13.45
CA GLU A 207 0.00 -3.25 13.35
C GLU A 207 0.53 -3.37 11.91
N VAL A 208 0.23 -4.47 11.22
CA VAL A 208 0.59 -4.65 9.81
C VAL A 208 -0.03 -3.54 8.96
N VAL A 209 -1.32 -3.28 9.10
CA VAL A 209 -2.04 -2.23 8.36
C VAL A 209 -1.37 -0.86 8.56
N ARG A 210 -1.04 -0.52 9.82
CA ARG A 210 -0.32 0.71 10.15
C ARG A 210 1.08 0.77 9.53
N SER A 211 1.85 -0.32 9.66
CA SER A 211 3.24 -0.35 9.14
C SER A 211 3.30 -0.19 7.61
N TRP A 212 2.25 -0.62 6.90
CA TRP A 212 2.10 -0.41 5.46
C TRP A 212 1.55 0.97 5.10
N GLY A 213 1.25 1.81 6.10
CA GLY A 213 0.73 3.16 5.89
C GLY A 213 -0.71 3.18 5.38
N ILE A 214 -1.49 2.16 5.71
CA ILE A 214 -2.90 2.11 5.33
C ILE A 214 -3.73 2.82 6.39
N GLY A 215 -4.21 4.02 6.05
CA GLY A 215 -5.24 4.68 6.83
C GLY A 215 -6.54 3.87 6.75
N SER A 216 -7.12 3.52 7.90
CA SER A 216 -8.40 2.82 7.96
C SER A 216 -9.25 3.36 9.11
N ILE A 217 -10.52 3.66 8.83
CA ILE A 217 -11.48 4.17 9.81
C ILE A 217 -12.76 3.36 9.70
N ARG A 218 -13.13 2.69 10.81
CA ARG A 218 -14.42 1.98 10.86
C ARG A 218 -15.55 2.97 11.10
N GLN A 219 -16.53 2.96 10.20
CA GLN A 219 -17.72 3.79 10.26
C GLN A 219 -18.79 3.19 11.20
N PRO A 220 -19.76 4.00 11.69
CA PRO A 220 -20.83 3.51 12.55
C PRO A 220 -21.74 2.43 11.92
N ASP A 221 -21.80 2.36 10.59
CA ASP A 221 -22.54 1.33 9.85
C ASP A 221 -21.77 0.02 9.67
N GLY A 222 -20.54 -0.04 10.20
CA GLY A 222 -19.66 -1.19 10.11
C GLY A 222 -18.76 -1.23 8.87
N SER A 223 -18.94 -0.31 7.91
CA SER A 223 -18.02 -0.17 6.78
C SER A 223 -16.65 0.34 7.25
N ILE A 224 -15.61 0.08 6.46
CA ILE A 224 -14.26 0.55 6.73
C ILE A 224 -13.81 1.42 5.57
N ASP A 225 -13.70 2.72 5.83
CA ASP A 225 -13.03 3.62 4.91
C ASP A 225 -11.52 3.39 5.02
N HIS A 226 -10.86 3.14 3.91
CA HIS A 226 -9.44 2.88 3.90
C HIS A 226 -8.77 3.35 2.63
N THR A 227 -7.45 3.51 2.72
CA THR A 227 -6.60 3.81 1.57
C THR A 227 -6.69 2.71 0.53
N LEU A 228 -7.05 3.06 -0.70
CA LEU A 228 -7.13 2.15 -1.85
C LEU A 228 -5.83 2.20 -2.65
N ILE A 229 -4.85 1.44 -2.23
CA ILE A 229 -3.53 1.39 -2.85
C ILE A 229 -3.04 -0.06 -3.00
N ARG A 230 -2.29 -0.32 -4.05
CA ARG A 230 -1.60 -1.60 -4.31
C ARG A 230 -0.10 -1.36 -4.31
N PHE A 231 0.63 -2.25 -3.69
CA PHE A 231 2.08 -2.18 -3.58
C PHE A 231 2.73 -3.25 -4.44
N LEU A 232 3.68 -2.84 -5.26
CA LEU A 232 4.55 -3.76 -5.96
C LEU A 232 5.83 -3.91 -5.15
N VAL A 233 6.14 -5.14 -4.74
CA VAL A 233 7.27 -5.45 -3.87
C VAL A 233 8.23 -6.40 -4.58
N GLN A 234 9.51 -6.14 -4.48
CA GLN A 234 10.57 -7.03 -4.98
C GLN A 234 11.77 -7.00 -4.02
N ASN A 235 12.31 -8.18 -3.72
CA ASN A 235 13.47 -8.34 -2.83
C ASN A 235 13.26 -7.66 -1.46
N GLY A 236 12.06 -7.78 -0.89
CA GLY A 236 11.73 -7.18 0.40
C GLY A 236 11.62 -5.64 0.37
N ARG A 237 11.48 -5.04 -0.80
CA ARG A 237 11.34 -3.59 -0.96
C ARG A 237 10.10 -3.24 -1.77
N VAL A 238 9.36 -2.23 -1.33
CA VAL A 238 8.32 -1.60 -2.16
C VAL A 238 9.03 -0.87 -3.29
N VAL A 239 8.75 -1.26 -4.52
CA VAL A 239 9.35 -0.68 -5.73
C VAL A 239 8.39 0.22 -6.49
N ARG A 240 7.07 0.04 -6.30
CA ARG A 240 6.04 0.91 -6.85
C ARG A 240 4.76 0.83 -6.04
N ARG A 241 3.97 1.90 -6.10
CA ARG A 241 2.63 2.00 -5.54
C ARG A 241 1.66 2.36 -6.66
N TYR A 242 0.47 1.78 -6.63
CA TYR A 242 -0.59 2.09 -7.58
C TYR A 242 -1.85 2.43 -6.81
N TRP A 243 -2.33 3.63 -7.01
CA TRP A 243 -3.65 4.01 -6.55
C TRP A 243 -4.73 3.25 -7.33
N THR A 244 -5.93 3.16 -6.79
CA THR A 244 -7.04 2.48 -7.50
C THR A 244 -7.42 3.20 -8.80
N SER A 245 -7.20 4.51 -8.85
CA SER A 245 -7.38 5.36 -10.03
C SER A 245 -6.16 5.35 -10.96
N ASP A 246 -4.98 5.01 -10.43
CA ASP A 246 -3.72 5.07 -11.17
C ASP A 246 -3.45 3.78 -11.92
N GLY A 247 -2.93 4.01 -13.09
CA GLY A 247 -2.42 2.96 -13.94
C GLY A 247 -3.53 2.12 -14.55
N THR A 248 -3.54 2.04 -15.83
CA THR A 248 -4.33 1.02 -16.50
C THR A 248 -3.82 -0.33 -16.01
N ASP A 249 -4.71 -1.32 -15.85
CA ASP A 249 -4.30 -2.71 -15.59
C ASP A 249 -3.18 -3.19 -16.53
N ALA A 250 -3.00 -2.50 -17.66
CA ALA A 250 -1.94 -2.75 -18.61
C ALA A 250 -0.56 -2.34 -18.09
N GLU A 251 -0.43 -1.22 -17.37
CA GLU A 251 0.86 -0.79 -16.77
C GLU A 251 1.26 -1.70 -15.62
N ILE A 252 0.30 -2.01 -14.75
CA ILE A 252 0.55 -2.92 -13.62
C ILE A 252 1.01 -4.28 -14.14
N LEU A 253 0.33 -4.82 -15.17
CA LEU A 253 0.72 -6.08 -15.79
C LEU A 253 2.11 -6.00 -16.40
N GLN A 254 2.43 -4.91 -17.09
CA GLN A 254 3.73 -4.70 -17.71
C GLN A 254 4.85 -4.67 -16.66
N ASP A 255 4.63 -4.00 -15.53
CA ASP A 255 5.61 -3.94 -14.44
C ASP A 255 5.78 -5.29 -13.74
N LEU A 256 4.69 -6.02 -13.47
CA LEU A 256 4.74 -7.37 -12.94
C LEU A 256 5.56 -8.30 -13.85
N ILE A 257 5.30 -8.27 -15.16
CA ILE A 257 6.02 -9.10 -16.15
C ILE A 257 7.50 -8.71 -16.20
N ALA A 258 7.82 -7.43 -16.32
CA ALA A 258 9.20 -6.94 -16.41
C ALA A 258 10.04 -7.36 -15.19
N LEU A 259 9.51 -7.21 -13.98
CA LEU A 259 10.21 -7.60 -12.77
C LEU A 259 10.34 -9.12 -12.63
N ALA A 260 9.32 -9.88 -13.03
CA ALA A 260 9.34 -11.34 -13.02
C ALA A 260 10.37 -11.89 -14.02
N GLU A 261 10.52 -11.29 -15.20
CA GLU A 261 11.54 -11.64 -16.19
C GLU A 261 12.96 -11.37 -15.69
N ILE A 262 13.19 -10.20 -15.07
CA ILE A 262 14.48 -9.88 -14.44
C ILE A 262 14.86 -10.95 -13.41
N ARG A 263 13.90 -11.33 -12.56
CA ARG A 263 14.11 -12.35 -11.54
C ARG A 263 14.38 -13.73 -12.15
N ALA A 264 13.60 -14.16 -13.12
CA ALA A 264 13.78 -15.44 -13.80
C ALA A 264 15.16 -15.52 -14.47
N SER A 265 15.62 -14.44 -15.09
CA SER A 265 16.94 -14.36 -15.70
C SER A 265 18.06 -14.47 -14.67
N ALA A 266 17.93 -13.82 -13.51
CA ALA A 266 18.90 -13.91 -12.42
C ALA A 266 19.02 -15.34 -11.85
N LEU A 267 17.89 -16.05 -11.71
CA LEU A 267 17.87 -17.45 -11.28
C LEU A 267 18.52 -18.39 -12.31
N GLY A 268 18.21 -18.20 -13.59
CA GLY A 268 18.83 -18.99 -14.67
C GLY A 268 20.35 -18.78 -14.80
N SER A 269 20.84 -17.60 -14.44
CA SER A 269 22.28 -17.32 -14.39
C SER A 269 22.96 -18.01 -13.21
N ARG A 270 22.32 -18.09 -12.04
CA ARG A 270 22.86 -18.79 -10.86
C ARG A 270 22.98 -20.29 -11.06
N VAL A 271 22.02 -20.90 -11.76
CA VAL A 271 22.04 -22.36 -12.07
C VAL A 271 23.18 -22.74 -13.02
N ARG A 272 23.63 -21.82 -13.89
CA ARG A 272 24.76 -22.08 -14.81
C ARG A 272 26.14 -21.85 -14.21
N MET A 273 26.25 -21.33 -13.00
CA MET A 273 27.52 -21.01 -12.33
C MET A 273 27.97 -22.07 -11.33
N HIS A 274 27.23 -23.17 -11.16
CA HIS A 274 27.64 -24.33 -10.38
C HIS A 274 27.83 -25.53 -11.33
N PRO A 275 29.09 -25.89 -11.66
CA PRO A 275 29.42 -27.14 -12.34
C PRO A 275 29.26 -28.34 -11.43
#